data_cbb75b9733301ac534006b03bc572b36
#
_entry.id   cbb75b9733301ac534006b03bc572b36
#
_cell.length_a   1.000
_cell.length_b   1.000
_cell.length_c   1.000
_cell.angle_alpha   90.00
_cell.angle_beta   90.00
_cell.angle_gamma   90.00
#
_symmetry.space_group_name_H-M   'P 1'
#
loop_
_entity.id
_entity.type
_entity.pdbx_description
1 polymer ?
#
loop_
_entity_poly.entity_id
_entity_poly.type
_entity_poly.pdbx_seq_one_letter_code
_entity_poly.pdbx_strand_id
1 'polypeptide(L)'
;LARNSTDNPIFPRRGSEFSASVQLTPPYSLFSNKDYSVYGKDDYDEAASMFNWIEYHKWKFKSKTYTALTGGQKCPVIMTRAEFGLLGHYNKYKKSPFETFYMGGDGMTGYSTSYASETIALRGYENGSLTPYGSEGYAYVRLGAELRYPLMLENSTSIYALGFIEGGNAWTDVSKFNPFQLKRSAGVGVRIFLPMIGMMGIDWAYGFDKINGSSQYSGSQFHFILGQEF
;
A
#
# COMPACT_ATOMS: atom_id res chain seq x y z
N LEU A 1 8.19 -13.71 -7.53
CA LEU A 1 8.00 -13.68 -8.97
C LEU A 1 7.69 -12.24 -9.39
N ALA A 2 8.40 -11.71 -10.38
CA ALA A 2 8.15 -10.39 -10.93
C ALA A 2 8.24 -10.43 -12.45
N ARG A 3 7.40 -9.64 -13.10
CA ARG A 3 7.42 -9.42 -14.56
C ARG A 3 7.15 -7.94 -14.84
N ASN A 4 7.96 -7.34 -15.68
CA ASN A 4 7.72 -6.01 -16.22
C ASN A 4 7.79 -6.09 -17.76
N SER A 5 6.74 -5.60 -18.43
CA SER A 5 6.63 -5.55 -19.89
C SER A 5 6.24 -4.16 -20.39
N THR A 6 6.52 -3.13 -19.60
CA THR A 6 6.22 -1.74 -19.97
C THR A 6 7.14 -1.25 -21.08
N ASP A 7 6.60 -0.43 -21.96
CA ASP A 7 7.31 0.16 -23.11
C ASP A 7 8.25 1.32 -22.73
N ASN A 8 8.00 1.98 -21.61
CA ASN A 8 8.80 3.10 -21.14
C ASN A 8 8.83 3.14 -19.61
N PRO A 9 9.98 3.37 -18.96
CA PRO A 9 10.09 3.40 -17.50
C PRO A 9 9.51 4.65 -16.84
N ILE A 10 9.44 5.79 -17.54
CA ILE A 10 9.02 7.08 -16.97
C ILE A 10 7.53 7.34 -17.23
N PHE A 11 7.10 7.16 -18.46
CA PHE A 11 5.70 7.31 -18.87
C PHE A 11 5.26 6.10 -19.69
N PRO A 12 4.94 4.98 -19.03
CA PRO A 12 4.47 3.78 -19.71
C PRO A 12 3.15 4.05 -20.42
N ARG A 13 3.07 3.66 -21.70
CA ARG A 13 1.86 3.76 -22.50
C ARG A 13 1.18 2.41 -22.72
N ARG A 14 1.98 1.35 -22.69
CA ARG A 14 1.50 -0.03 -22.87
C ARG A 14 2.29 -0.99 -22.02
N GLY A 15 1.67 -2.11 -21.71
CA GLY A 15 2.29 -3.19 -20.96
C GLY A 15 1.76 -3.33 -19.56
N SER A 16 2.41 -4.15 -18.78
CA SER A 16 2.03 -4.45 -17.41
C SER A 16 3.24 -4.72 -16.53
N GLU A 17 3.09 -4.37 -15.28
CA GLU A 17 3.97 -4.74 -14.18
C GLU A 17 3.21 -5.68 -13.26
N PHE A 18 3.84 -6.76 -12.90
CA PHE A 18 3.28 -7.77 -12.03
C PHE A 18 4.34 -8.19 -11.03
N SER A 19 3.99 -8.27 -9.76
CA SER A 19 4.83 -8.89 -8.75
C SER A 19 4.00 -9.70 -7.75
N ALA A 20 4.48 -10.88 -7.43
CA ALA A 20 3.98 -11.72 -6.36
C ALA A 20 5.13 -12.13 -5.46
N SER A 21 5.03 -11.89 -4.17
CA SER A 21 6.02 -12.29 -3.18
C SER A 21 5.40 -13.05 -2.04
N VAL A 22 6.11 -14.06 -1.58
CA VAL A 22 5.77 -14.88 -0.43
C VAL A 22 6.98 -14.91 0.49
N GLN A 23 6.76 -14.55 1.75
CA GLN A 23 7.76 -14.62 2.81
C GLN A 23 7.23 -15.59 3.86
N LEU A 24 8.02 -16.58 4.19
CA LEU A 24 7.68 -17.61 5.17
C LEU A 24 8.79 -17.67 6.20
N THR A 25 8.44 -17.61 7.46
CA THR A 25 9.36 -17.96 8.55
C THR A 25 9.07 -19.39 9.02
N PRO A 26 10.04 -20.08 9.63
CA PRO A 26 9.76 -21.37 10.25
C PRO A 26 8.67 -21.26 11.33
N PRO A 27 7.73 -22.21 11.40
CA PRO A 27 6.66 -22.20 12.38
C PRO A 27 7.16 -22.70 13.74
N TYR A 28 7.96 -21.94 14.42
CA TYR A 28 8.62 -22.32 15.67
C TYR A 28 7.65 -22.74 16.76
N SER A 29 6.46 -22.16 16.82
CA SER A 29 5.43 -22.49 17.80
C SER A 29 4.89 -23.91 17.64
N LEU A 30 4.91 -24.46 16.41
CA LEU A 30 4.47 -25.82 16.14
C LEU A 30 5.46 -26.88 16.62
N PHE A 31 6.73 -26.52 16.75
CA PHE A 31 7.80 -27.39 17.24
C PHE A 31 8.06 -27.23 18.73
N SER A 32 7.40 -26.28 19.37
CA SER A 32 7.54 -25.99 20.80
C SER A 32 6.35 -26.58 21.56
N ASN A 33 6.60 -27.33 22.62
CA ASN A 33 5.56 -27.84 23.52
C ASN A 33 5.04 -26.79 24.51
N LYS A 34 5.18 -25.48 24.19
CA LYS A 34 4.72 -24.39 25.02
C LYS A 34 3.28 -24.04 24.70
N ASP A 35 2.48 -23.81 25.74
CA ASP A 35 1.12 -23.26 25.60
C ASP A 35 1.18 -21.74 25.54
N TYR A 36 1.03 -21.19 24.35
CA TYR A 36 1.04 -19.73 24.12
C TYR A 36 -0.26 -19.04 24.55
N SER A 37 -1.30 -19.77 24.95
CA SER A 37 -2.58 -19.18 25.40
C SER A 37 -2.48 -18.49 26.77
N VAL A 38 -1.44 -18.84 27.53
CA VAL A 38 -1.18 -18.33 28.89
C VAL A 38 -0.38 -17.03 28.86
N TYR A 39 0.33 -16.76 27.75
CA TYR A 39 1.18 -15.59 27.63
C TYR A 39 0.37 -14.30 27.45
N GLY A 40 0.70 -13.27 28.23
CA GLY A 40 0.19 -11.91 28.01
C GLY A 40 -0.84 -11.45 29.04
N LYS A 41 -1.04 -12.19 30.14
CA LYS A 41 -2.02 -11.73 31.15
C LYS A 41 -1.41 -10.98 32.33
N ASP A 42 -0.23 -11.30 32.81
CA ASP A 42 0.34 -10.64 34.02
C ASP A 42 1.88 -10.64 34.14
N ASP A 43 2.64 -11.17 33.18
CA ASP A 43 4.10 -11.24 33.30
C ASP A 43 4.82 -10.68 32.07
N TYR A 44 5.48 -9.52 32.26
CA TYR A 44 6.16 -8.76 31.20
C TYR A 44 7.36 -9.49 30.60
N ASP A 45 8.09 -10.25 31.40
CA ASP A 45 9.29 -10.97 30.96
C ASP A 45 8.95 -12.20 30.09
N GLU A 46 7.86 -12.88 30.39
CA GLU A 46 7.37 -13.98 29.56
C GLU A 46 6.79 -13.46 28.23
N ALA A 47 6.07 -12.33 28.24
CA ALA A 47 5.55 -11.70 27.03
C ALA A 47 6.69 -11.29 26.09
N ALA A 48 7.80 -10.75 26.61
CA ALA A 48 8.98 -10.40 25.81
C ALA A 48 9.62 -11.65 25.18
N SER A 49 9.67 -12.79 25.88
CA SER A 49 10.21 -14.03 25.36
C SER A 49 9.40 -14.65 24.23
N MET A 50 8.12 -14.28 24.11
CA MET A 50 7.24 -14.73 23.02
C MET A 50 7.75 -14.28 21.64
N PHE A 51 8.43 -13.13 21.56
CA PHE A 51 8.94 -12.54 20.34
C PHE A 51 10.42 -12.91 20.02
N ASN A 52 11.08 -13.73 20.84
CA ASN A 52 12.44 -14.17 20.56
C ASN A 52 12.58 -14.90 19.22
N TRP A 53 11.52 -15.59 18.79
CA TRP A 53 11.44 -16.27 17.51
C TRP A 53 10.16 -15.83 16.80
N ILE A 54 10.29 -14.83 15.93
CA ILE A 54 9.16 -14.30 15.16
C ILE A 54 8.74 -15.30 14.10
N GLU A 55 7.44 -15.53 14.00
CA GLU A 55 6.87 -16.43 13.02
C GLU A 55 5.69 -15.78 12.30
N TYR A 56 5.69 -15.83 10.98
CA TYR A 56 4.61 -15.34 10.13
C TYR A 56 4.70 -15.93 8.72
N HIS A 57 3.63 -15.77 7.97
CA HIS A 57 3.64 -15.91 6.52
C HIS A 57 3.04 -14.65 5.89
N LYS A 58 3.78 -14.03 4.98
CA LYS A 58 3.38 -12.79 4.31
C LYS A 58 3.25 -13.02 2.81
N TRP A 59 2.11 -12.65 2.28
CA TRP A 59 1.76 -12.78 0.88
C TRP A 59 1.49 -11.40 0.33
N LYS A 60 2.10 -11.05 -0.79
CA LYS A 60 1.86 -9.78 -1.47
C LYS A 60 1.70 -10.01 -2.95
N PHE A 61 0.74 -9.30 -3.50
CA PHE A 61 0.45 -9.26 -4.92
C PHE A 61 0.30 -7.81 -5.35
N LYS A 62 0.99 -7.42 -6.42
CA LYS A 62 0.88 -6.10 -7.02
C LYS A 62 0.80 -6.25 -8.53
N SER A 63 -0.14 -5.54 -9.14
CA SER A 63 -0.31 -5.49 -10.59
C SER A 63 -0.61 -4.05 -11.01
N LYS A 64 0.07 -3.59 -12.06
CA LYS A 64 -0.22 -2.35 -12.77
C LYS A 64 -0.35 -2.67 -14.25
N THR A 65 -1.31 -2.07 -14.92
CA THR A 65 -1.51 -2.24 -16.37
C THR A 65 -1.67 -0.88 -17.02
N TYR A 66 -1.05 -0.70 -18.18
CA TYR A 66 -1.05 0.56 -18.91
C TYR A 66 -1.66 0.35 -20.29
N THR A 67 -2.63 1.18 -20.64
CA THR A 67 -3.35 1.12 -21.93
C THR A 67 -3.44 2.51 -22.54
N ALA A 68 -2.78 2.70 -23.66
CA ALA A 68 -2.90 3.92 -24.46
C ALA A 68 -4.28 3.99 -25.13
N LEU A 69 -4.98 5.11 -24.96
CA LEU A 69 -6.32 5.30 -25.52
C LEU A 69 -6.31 5.69 -26.99
N THR A 70 -5.24 6.36 -27.43
CA THR A 70 -5.11 6.84 -28.82
C THR A 70 -3.71 6.54 -29.35
N GLY A 71 -3.51 6.70 -30.66
CA GLY A 71 -2.19 6.69 -31.27
C GLY A 71 -1.51 8.06 -31.19
N GLY A 72 -0.19 8.10 -31.27
CA GLY A 72 0.61 9.33 -31.29
C GLY A 72 1.45 9.56 -30.04
N GLN A 73 2.24 10.63 -30.07
CA GLN A 73 3.18 10.94 -28.97
C GLN A 73 2.46 11.49 -27.71
N LYS A 74 1.44 12.34 -27.91
CA LYS A 74 0.63 12.90 -26.81
C LYS A 74 -0.67 12.11 -26.67
N CYS A 75 -0.56 10.89 -26.20
CA CYS A 75 -1.71 10.00 -26.07
C CYS A 75 -2.10 9.86 -24.60
N PRO A 76 -3.38 10.00 -24.24
CA PRO A 76 -3.85 9.68 -22.91
C PRO A 76 -3.67 8.20 -22.63
N VAL A 77 -3.30 7.88 -21.40
CA VAL A 77 -3.06 6.51 -20.94
C VAL A 77 -3.94 6.22 -19.73
N ILE A 78 -4.63 5.10 -19.76
CA ILE A 78 -5.25 4.54 -18.56
C ILE A 78 -4.25 3.61 -17.89
N MET A 79 -3.93 3.88 -16.64
CA MET A 79 -3.25 2.97 -15.74
C MET A 79 -4.27 2.37 -14.76
N THR A 80 -4.26 1.07 -14.62
CA THR A 80 -5.01 0.38 -13.56
C THR A 80 -4.07 -0.30 -12.59
N ARG A 81 -4.46 -0.33 -11.32
CA ARG A 81 -3.68 -0.91 -10.23
C ARG A 81 -4.54 -1.84 -9.39
N ALA A 82 -3.95 -2.98 -9.02
CA ALA A 82 -4.51 -3.88 -8.03
C ALA A 82 -3.38 -4.37 -7.12
N GLU A 83 -3.54 -4.15 -5.83
CA GLU A 83 -2.60 -4.59 -4.80
C GLU A 83 -3.35 -5.32 -3.70
N PHE A 84 -2.75 -6.37 -3.22
CA PHE A 84 -3.26 -7.20 -2.14
C PHE A 84 -2.10 -7.63 -1.25
N GLY A 85 -2.30 -7.60 0.05
CA GLY A 85 -1.35 -8.12 1.00
C GLY A 85 -2.04 -8.81 2.16
N LEU A 86 -1.40 -9.86 2.66
CA LEU A 86 -1.87 -10.63 3.77
C LEU A 86 -0.69 -11.05 4.64
N LEU A 87 -0.79 -10.80 5.93
CA LEU A 87 0.13 -11.25 6.95
C LEU A 87 -0.60 -12.23 7.87
N GLY A 88 -0.28 -13.50 7.76
CA GLY A 88 -0.85 -14.54 8.56
C GLY A 88 0.08 -15.04 9.66
N HIS A 89 -0.44 -15.86 10.54
CA HIS A 89 0.25 -16.45 11.68
C HIS A 89 -0.01 -17.95 11.74
N TYR A 90 0.94 -18.71 12.26
CA TYR A 90 0.77 -20.15 12.47
C TYR A 90 0.06 -20.46 13.79
N ASN A 91 0.26 -19.59 14.80
CA ASN A 91 -0.40 -19.69 16.09
C ASN A 91 -1.22 -18.43 16.39
N LYS A 92 -2.50 -18.58 16.73
CA LYS A 92 -3.44 -17.48 16.98
C LYS A 92 -3.04 -16.57 18.15
N TYR A 93 -2.28 -17.09 19.09
CA TYR A 93 -1.80 -16.35 20.26
C TYR A 93 -0.43 -15.68 20.02
N LYS A 94 0.24 -16.00 18.91
CA LYS A 94 1.57 -15.49 18.57
C LYS A 94 1.53 -14.74 17.25
N LYS A 95 0.73 -13.66 17.19
CA LYS A 95 0.70 -12.77 16.04
C LYS A 95 1.96 -11.92 16.02
N SER A 96 2.64 -11.83 14.87
CA SER A 96 3.79 -10.95 14.74
C SER A 96 3.36 -9.49 14.72
N PRO A 97 3.92 -8.61 15.57
CA PRO A 97 3.72 -7.17 15.49
C PRO A 97 4.58 -6.54 14.38
N PHE A 98 5.50 -7.30 13.81
CA PHE A 98 6.41 -6.86 12.77
C PHE A 98 5.85 -7.18 11.39
N GLU A 99 6.32 -6.46 10.36
CA GLU A 99 5.93 -6.67 8.97
C GLU A 99 4.46 -6.35 8.65
N THR A 100 3.77 -5.65 9.53
CA THR A 100 2.38 -5.23 9.39
C THR A 100 2.21 -4.16 8.32
N PHE A 101 0.98 -3.94 7.87
CA PHE A 101 0.64 -2.94 6.87
C PHE A 101 0.09 -1.68 7.52
N TYR A 102 0.62 -0.53 7.10
CA TYR A 102 0.21 0.79 7.55
C TYR A 102 -0.38 1.55 6.36
N MET A 103 -1.70 1.74 6.31
CA MET A 103 -2.39 2.19 5.12
C MET A 103 -2.95 3.60 5.27
N GLY A 104 -2.79 4.37 4.20
CA GLY A 104 -3.24 5.75 4.04
C GLY A 104 -2.11 6.69 3.65
N GLY A 105 -2.47 7.85 3.10
CA GLY A 105 -1.53 8.91 2.80
C GLY A 105 -0.75 8.76 1.50
N ASP A 106 0.43 9.34 1.49
CA ASP A 106 1.32 9.43 0.34
C ASP A 106 2.24 8.21 0.15
N GLY A 107 2.23 7.27 1.08
CA GLY A 107 3.09 6.08 1.03
C GLY A 107 4.56 6.36 1.36
N MET A 108 4.92 7.59 1.69
CA MET A 108 6.26 7.91 2.14
C MET A 108 6.47 7.40 3.57
N THR A 109 7.57 6.70 3.78
CA THR A 109 7.95 6.17 5.08
C THR A 109 8.49 7.29 5.96
N GLY A 110 7.97 7.45 7.16
CA GLY A 110 8.49 8.43 8.10
C GLY A 110 7.68 8.57 9.38
N TYR A 111 6.47 8.09 9.40
CA TYR A 111 5.55 8.27 10.52
C TYR A 111 4.93 6.99 11.06
N SER A 112 5.52 5.84 10.76
CA SER A 112 5.10 4.61 11.41
C SER A 112 5.69 4.59 12.83
N THR A 113 4.84 4.67 13.83
CA THR A 113 5.21 4.45 15.24
C THR A 113 5.33 2.96 15.56
N SER A 114 4.98 2.10 14.62
CA SER A 114 5.01 0.63 14.76
C SER A 114 6.29 0.05 14.17
N TYR A 115 6.75 -1.02 14.76
CA TYR A 115 7.96 -1.74 14.35
C TYR A 115 7.82 -2.29 12.93
N ALA A 116 8.66 -1.80 12.01
CA ALA A 116 8.86 -2.34 10.66
C ALA A 116 7.57 -2.54 9.83
N SER A 117 6.60 -1.64 9.95
CA SER A 117 5.38 -1.67 9.13
C SER A 117 5.64 -1.25 7.69
N GLU A 118 5.04 -1.94 6.76
CA GLU A 118 5.05 -1.55 5.35
C GLU A 118 3.97 -0.49 5.09
N THR A 119 4.37 0.68 4.60
CA THR A 119 3.44 1.76 4.28
C THR A 119 2.77 1.53 2.93
N ILE A 120 1.45 1.57 2.92
CA ILE A 120 0.61 1.42 1.72
C ILE A 120 -0.10 2.74 1.47
N ALA A 121 0.21 3.39 0.36
CA ALA A 121 -0.42 4.64 -0.01
C ALA A 121 -1.90 4.47 -0.36
N LEU A 122 -2.73 5.40 0.09
CA LEU A 122 -4.07 5.64 -0.44
C LEU A 122 -4.35 7.14 -0.37
N ARG A 123 -4.37 7.78 -1.52
CA ARG A 123 -4.55 9.23 -1.63
C ARG A 123 -5.96 9.64 -1.19
N GLY A 124 -6.09 10.81 -0.59
CA GLY A 124 -7.35 11.30 -0.02
C GLY A 124 -7.58 10.86 1.43
N TYR A 125 -6.58 10.22 2.04
CA TYR A 125 -6.57 9.83 3.45
C TYR A 125 -5.25 10.26 4.08
N GLU A 126 -5.26 10.60 5.36
CA GLU A 126 -4.03 10.88 6.11
C GLU A 126 -3.16 9.62 6.27
N ASN A 127 -1.87 9.82 6.49
CA ASN A 127 -0.92 8.73 6.69
C ASN A 127 -1.40 7.79 7.80
N GLY A 128 -1.58 6.52 7.46
CA GLY A 128 -1.99 5.47 8.39
C GLY A 128 -3.41 5.53 8.92
N SER A 129 -4.22 6.49 8.49
CA SER A 129 -5.58 6.68 9.01
C SER A 129 -6.53 5.51 8.72
N LEU A 130 -6.19 4.65 7.77
CA LEU A 130 -6.96 3.45 7.44
C LEU A 130 -6.48 2.19 8.18
N THR A 131 -5.35 2.26 8.84
CA THR A 131 -4.91 1.21 9.75
C THR A 131 -5.64 1.41 11.08
N PRO A 132 -6.45 0.45 11.55
CA PRO A 132 -7.27 0.66 12.73
C PRO A 132 -6.43 1.01 13.96
N TYR A 133 -6.69 2.17 14.48
CA TYR A 133 -6.36 2.74 15.77
C TYR A 133 -5.18 2.13 16.56
N GLY A 134 -3.95 2.55 16.22
CA GLY A 134 -2.75 2.09 16.93
C GLY A 134 -2.49 0.60 16.84
N SER A 135 -3.28 -0.09 16.03
CA SER A 135 -3.18 -1.49 15.77
C SER A 135 -2.64 -1.75 14.37
N GLU A 136 -2.16 -2.92 14.19
CA GLU A 136 -1.42 -3.35 13.02
C GLU A 136 -2.38 -3.88 11.95
N GLY A 137 -2.15 -3.54 10.68
CA GLY A 137 -2.88 -4.11 9.55
C GLY A 137 -2.31 -5.48 9.19
N TYR A 138 -3.15 -6.50 9.20
CA TYR A 138 -2.77 -7.86 8.81
C TYR A 138 -3.24 -8.24 7.40
N ALA A 139 -4.14 -7.47 6.83
CA ALA A 139 -4.52 -7.60 5.43
C ALA A 139 -4.80 -6.23 4.84
N TYR A 140 -4.55 -6.05 3.54
CA TYR A 140 -4.98 -4.86 2.82
C TYR A 140 -5.38 -5.19 1.39
N VAL A 141 -6.21 -4.33 0.81
CA VAL A 141 -6.50 -4.26 -0.61
C VAL A 141 -6.39 -2.82 -1.05
N ARG A 142 -5.80 -2.59 -2.22
CA ARG A 142 -5.79 -1.31 -2.90
C ARG A 142 -6.09 -1.52 -4.38
N LEU A 143 -7.10 -0.84 -4.86
CA LEU A 143 -7.49 -0.79 -6.26
C LEU A 143 -7.43 0.66 -6.73
N GLY A 144 -7.10 0.88 -8.00
CA GLY A 144 -7.07 2.23 -8.54
C GLY A 144 -7.07 2.26 -10.05
N ALA A 145 -7.54 3.38 -10.58
CA ALA A 145 -7.43 3.71 -11.98
C ALA A 145 -6.99 5.17 -12.12
N GLU A 146 -6.05 5.43 -13.02
CA GLU A 146 -5.56 6.77 -13.34
C GLU A 146 -5.67 7.02 -14.83
N LEU A 147 -6.19 8.19 -15.19
CA LEU A 147 -6.09 8.73 -16.54
C LEU A 147 -4.92 9.70 -16.56
N ARG A 148 -3.86 9.37 -17.28
CA ARG A 148 -2.63 10.15 -17.41
C ARG A 148 -2.59 10.85 -18.75
N TYR A 149 -2.27 12.14 -18.76
CA TYR A 149 -2.13 12.92 -19.98
C TYR A 149 -0.76 13.59 -20.04
N PRO A 150 0.07 13.29 -21.06
CA PRO A 150 1.40 13.86 -21.18
C PRO A 150 1.30 15.31 -21.64
N LEU A 151 1.85 16.22 -20.85
CA LEU A 151 1.99 17.64 -21.18
C LEU A 151 3.28 17.87 -21.95
N MET A 152 4.40 17.30 -21.46
CA MET A 152 5.73 17.38 -22.04
C MET A 152 6.42 16.04 -21.86
N LEU A 153 6.95 15.48 -22.95
CA LEU A 153 7.77 14.26 -22.93
C LEU A 153 9.06 14.55 -23.71
N GLU A 154 10.04 15.07 -23.02
CA GLU A 154 11.39 15.34 -23.55
C GLU A 154 12.41 14.42 -22.86
N ASN A 155 13.59 14.26 -23.47
CA ASN A 155 14.63 13.38 -22.95
C ASN A 155 15.14 13.81 -21.55
N SER A 156 15.09 15.10 -21.26
CA SER A 156 15.58 15.68 -20.00
C SER A 156 14.48 15.97 -18.99
N THR A 157 13.22 16.00 -19.41
CA THR A 157 12.11 16.36 -18.51
C THR A 157 10.82 15.75 -19.03
N SER A 158 10.11 15.08 -18.17
CA SER A 158 8.77 14.58 -18.49
C SER A 158 7.76 15.14 -17.52
N ILE A 159 6.68 15.73 -18.05
CA ILE A 159 5.61 16.33 -17.25
C ILE A 159 4.28 15.72 -17.74
N TYR A 160 3.50 15.19 -16.81
CA TYR A 160 2.15 14.74 -17.12
C TYR A 160 1.16 15.07 -16.01
N ALA A 161 -0.06 15.35 -16.41
CA ALA A 161 -1.19 15.49 -15.51
C ALA A 161 -1.91 14.15 -15.36
N LEU A 162 -2.57 13.95 -14.25
CA LEU A 162 -3.37 12.76 -14.02
C LEU A 162 -4.64 13.08 -13.23
N GLY A 163 -5.69 12.31 -13.54
CA GLY A 163 -6.88 12.21 -12.70
C GLY A 163 -7.02 10.76 -12.26
N PHE A 164 -7.46 10.54 -11.03
CA PHE A 164 -7.51 9.19 -10.49
C PHE A 164 -8.74 8.93 -9.62
N ILE A 165 -9.07 7.66 -9.52
CA ILE A 165 -9.98 7.09 -8.53
C ILE A 165 -9.25 5.94 -7.84
N GLU A 166 -9.35 5.87 -6.53
CA GLU A 166 -8.75 4.81 -5.73
C GLU A 166 -9.75 4.26 -4.72
N GLY A 167 -9.55 3.02 -4.33
CA GLY A 167 -10.28 2.39 -3.26
C GLY A 167 -9.39 1.38 -2.56
N GLY A 168 -9.40 1.41 -1.24
CA GLY A 168 -8.60 0.49 -0.46
C GLY A 168 -9.07 0.42 0.98
N ASN A 169 -8.59 -0.58 1.70
CA ASN A 169 -8.81 -0.71 3.12
C ASN A 169 -7.77 -1.65 3.74
N ALA A 170 -7.59 -1.53 5.05
CA ALA A 170 -6.78 -2.42 5.85
C ALA A 170 -7.60 -3.06 6.98
N TRP A 171 -7.27 -4.29 7.34
CA TRP A 171 -7.96 -5.06 8.38
C TRP A 171 -6.97 -5.57 9.42
N THR A 172 -7.36 -5.49 10.68
CA THR A 172 -6.61 -5.98 11.84
C THR A 172 -6.61 -7.50 11.98
N ASP A 173 -7.49 -8.16 11.28
CA ASP A 173 -7.60 -9.61 11.31
C ASP A 173 -7.96 -10.14 9.92
N VAL A 174 -7.24 -11.17 9.51
CA VAL A 174 -7.49 -11.83 8.21
C VAL A 174 -8.90 -12.41 8.12
N SER A 175 -9.47 -12.84 9.25
CA SER A 175 -10.85 -13.37 9.29
C SER A 175 -11.92 -12.32 9.00
N LYS A 176 -11.60 -11.04 9.19
CA LYS A 176 -12.51 -9.90 8.93
C LYS A 176 -12.30 -9.30 7.53
N PHE A 177 -11.42 -9.90 6.74
CA PHE A 177 -11.14 -9.42 5.39
C PHE A 177 -12.39 -9.45 4.51
N ASN A 178 -12.76 -8.28 3.96
CA ASN A 178 -13.85 -8.13 3.01
C ASN A 178 -13.45 -7.18 1.89
N PRO A 179 -13.12 -7.69 0.69
CA PRO A 179 -12.61 -6.88 -0.42
C PRO A 179 -13.62 -5.88 -0.99
N PHE A 180 -14.88 -5.93 -0.56
CA PHE A 180 -15.93 -4.98 -0.98
C PHE A 180 -16.09 -3.79 -0.03
N GLN A 181 -15.48 -3.83 1.15
CA GLN A 181 -15.49 -2.72 2.11
C GLN A 181 -14.32 -1.76 1.85
N LEU A 182 -14.33 -1.11 0.69
CA LEU A 182 -13.28 -0.20 0.28
C LEU A 182 -13.60 1.24 0.70
N LYS A 183 -12.58 1.94 1.15
CA LYS A 183 -12.57 3.38 1.37
C LYS A 183 -12.15 4.05 0.07
N ARG A 184 -13.00 4.91 -0.47
CA ARG A 184 -12.90 5.45 -1.82
C ARG A 184 -12.38 6.87 -1.81
N SER A 185 -11.61 7.22 -2.82
CA SER A 185 -11.14 8.57 -3.06
C SER A 185 -11.06 8.86 -4.56
N ALA A 186 -11.05 10.13 -4.90
CA ALA A 186 -10.76 10.60 -6.24
C ALA A 186 -9.94 11.89 -6.15
N GLY A 187 -9.17 12.17 -7.18
CA GLY A 187 -8.32 13.34 -7.18
C GLY A 187 -7.67 13.61 -8.52
N VAL A 188 -6.85 14.65 -8.51
CA VAL A 188 -6.05 15.08 -9.66
C VAL A 188 -4.63 15.37 -9.19
N GLY A 189 -3.68 15.28 -10.11
CA GLY A 189 -2.30 15.55 -9.77
C GLY A 189 -1.44 15.85 -10.98
N VAL A 190 -0.21 16.24 -10.68
CA VAL A 190 0.84 16.49 -11.68
C VAL A 190 2.10 15.76 -11.27
N ARG A 191 2.78 15.21 -12.24
CA ARG A 191 4.08 14.56 -12.11
C ARG A 191 5.10 15.26 -12.96
N ILE A 192 6.29 15.42 -12.39
CA ILE A 192 7.46 15.99 -13.06
C ILE A 192 8.61 15.02 -12.82
N PHE A 193 9.18 14.53 -13.89
CA PHE A 193 10.41 13.75 -13.84
C PHE A 193 11.60 14.63 -14.22
N LEU A 194 12.59 14.67 -13.32
CA LEU A 194 13.87 15.34 -13.54
C LEU A 194 15.01 14.32 -13.34
N PRO A 195 15.95 14.15 -14.28
CA PRO A 195 16.97 13.10 -14.23
C PRO A 195 17.84 13.11 -12.96
N MET A 196 18.06 14.28 -12.37
CA MET A 196 18.90 14.42 -11.17
C MET A 196 18.15 14.18 -9.86
N ILE A 197 16.83 14.35 -9.85
CA ILE A 197 16.01 14.34 -8.63
C ILE A 197 15.08 13.12 -8.63
N GLY A 198 14.70 12.63 -9.83
CA GLY A 198 13.72 11.58 -10.01
C GLY A 198 12.30 12.12 -10.23
N MET A 199 11.32 11.31 -9.89
CA MET A 199 9.90 11.67 -10.00
C MET A 199 9.47 12.53 -8.82
N MET A 200 8.85 13.66 -9.10
CA MET A 200 8.19 14.51 -8.12
C MET A 200 6.72 14.71 -8.51
N GLY A 201 5.87 14.94 -7.52
CA GLY A 201 4.48 15.20 -7.81
C GLY A 201 3.73 15.84 -6.66
N ILE A 202 2.58 16.41 -7.03
CA ILE A 202 1.61 16.93 -6.09
C ILE A 202 0.26 16.40 -6.52
N ASP A 203 -0.48 15.84 -5.56
CA ASP A 203 -1.84 15.39 -5.74
C ASP A 203 -2.77 16.12 -4.79
N TRP A 204 -3.91 16.51 -5.29
CA TRP A 204 -5.08 16.86 -4.50
C TRP A 204 -6.07 15.71 -4.60
N ALA A 205 -6.56 15.24 -3.46
CA ALA A 205 -7.49 14.12 -3.40
C ALA A 205 -8.59 14.36 -2.37
N TYR A 206 -9.76 13.82 -2.62
CA TYR A 206 -10.89 13.83 -1.71
C TYR A 206 -11.28 12.41 -1.30
N GLY A 207 -11.21 12.12 0.01
CA GLY A 207 -11.67 10.87 0.59
C GLY A 207 -13.15 10.92 0.92
N PHE A 208 -13.93 10.04 0.30
CA PHE A 208 -15.39 10.02 0.42
C PHE A 208 -15.91 9.32 1.65
N ASP A 209 -15.11 8.43 2.22
CA ASP A 209 -15.56 7.54 3.29
C ASP A 209 -14.94 7.95 4.64
N LYS A 210 -15.56 7.46 5.71
CA LYS A 210 -15.07 7.70 7.07
C LYS A 210 -13.78 6.95 7.32
N ILE A 211 -12.92 7.57 8.11
CA ILE A 211 -11.69 6.97 8.61
C ILE A 211 -12.03 5.77 9.51
N ASN A 212 -11.22 4.72 9.47
CA ASN A 212 -11.42 3.55 10.32
C ASN A 212 -11.31 3.93 11.81
N GLY A 213 -12.31 3.49 12.58
CA GLY A 213 -12.37 3.83 14.03
C GLY A 213 -12.83 5.26 14.34
N SER A 214 -13.23 6.06 13.34
CA SER A 214 -13.70 7.42 13.52
C SER A 214 -15.07 7.65 12.87
N SER A 215 -15.80 8.63 13.38
CA SER A 215 -17.02 9.13 12.72
C SER A 215 -16.73 10.20 11.65
N GLN A 216 -15.48 10.66 11.55
CA GLN A 216 -15.07 11.73 10.63
C GLN A 216 -14.81 11.18 9.23
N TYR A 217 -15.21 11.96 8.21
CA TYR A 217 -14.83 11.73 6.82
C TYR A 217 -13.42 12.27 6.59
N SER A 218 -12.69 11.64 5.69
CA SER A 218 -11.32 12.10 5.39
C SER A 218 -11.29 13.49 4.74
N GLY A 219 -12.17 13.72 3.76
CA GLY A 219 -12.28 15.02 3.10
C GLY A 219 -11.12 15.32 2.16
N SER A 220 -10.72 16.60 2.11
CA SER A 220 -9.71 17.13 1.19
C SER A 220 -8.30 16.95 1.76
N GLN A 221 -7.41 16.35 0.98
CA GLN A 221 -6.02 16.09 1.34
C GLN A 221 -5.08 16.49 0.20
N PHE A 222 -3.90 17.00 0.55
CA PHE A 222 -2.79 17.20 -0.38
C PHE A 222 -1.69 16.20 -0.08
N HIS A 223 -1.14 15.61 -1.14
CA HIS A 223 -0.07 14.62 -1.06
C HIS A 223 1.10 15.06 -1.92
N PHE A 224 2.30 14.96 -1.36
CA PHE A 224 3.55 15.20 -2.07
C PHE A 224 4.23 13.88 -2.39
N ILE A 225 4.88 13.82 -3.55
CA ILE A 225 5.60 12.63 -4.02
C ILE A 225 7.02 13.03 -4.32
N LEU A 226 7.96 12.27 -3.80
CA LEU A 226 9.38 12.45 -4.06
C LEU A 226 10.04 11.08 -4.29
N GLY A 227 10.60 10.89 -5.47
CA GLY A 227 11.42 9.72 -5.79
C GLY A 227 10.68 8.41 -6.02
N GLN A 228 9.38 8.33 -5.75
CA GLN A 228 8.55 7.14 -5.96
C GLN A 228 7.29 7.48 -6.75
N GLU A 229 6.85 6.54 -7.56
CA GLU A 229 5.53 6.59 -8.18
C GLU A 229 4.55 5.75 -7.35
N PHE A 230 3.39 6.31 -7.09
CA PHE A 230 2.32 5.59 -6.40
C PHE A 230 1.85 4.37 -7.15
#